data_02ded0904b8edb24c91d62db6182f88f
#
_entry.id   02ded0904b8edb24c91d62db6182f88f
#
_cell.length_a   1.000
_cell.length_b   1.000
_cell.length_c   1.000
_cell.angle_alpha   90.00
_cell.angle_beta   90.00
_cell.angle_gamma   90.00
#
_symmetry.space_group_name_H-M   'P 1'
#
loop_
_entity.id
_entity.type
_entity.pdbx_description
1 polymer ?
#
loop_
_entity_poly.entity_id
_entity_poly.type
_entity_poly.pdbx_seq_one_letter_code
_entity_poly.pdbx_strand_id
1 'polypeptide(L)'
;MRFLKKILKGILVVLLLITGRVGLICSKEYIESKRIEHIVKSDEAKQVIEKMIREEDDKALTSEGKIKTYKIDFDKVKRNPMGGINIYIYIIINDDPEMVLDTTLHKSTRGDKYETGARGISPKLDKLVYGE
;
A
#
# COMPACT_ATOMS: atom_id res chain seq x y z
N MET A 1 -35.11 -6.09 -42.32
CA MET A 1 -35.15 -5.78 -40.87
C MET A 1 -34.81 -6.96 -39.99
N ARG A 2 -35.15 -8.18 -40.31
CA ARG A 2 -34.77 -9.37 -39.54
C ARG A 2 -33.24 -9.56 -39.51
N PHE A 3 -32.56 -9.16 -40.56
CA PHE A 3 -31.08 -9.28 -40.66
C PHE A 3 -30.35 -8.33 -39.70
N LEU A 4 -30.82 -7.10 -39.58
CA LEU A 4 -30.26 -6.11 -38.63
C LEU A 4 -30.43 -6.52 -37.17
N LYS A 5 -31.57 -7.11 -36.81
CA LYS A 5 -31.81 -7.61 -35.44
C LYS A 5 -30.88 -8.75 -35.07
N LYS A 6 -30.56 -9.65 -36.00
CA LYS A 6 -29.60 -10.75 -35.78
C LYS A 6 -28.19 -10.25 -35.59
N ILE A 7 -27.77 -9.25 -36.37
CA ILE A 7 -26.44 -8.62 -36.23
C ILE A 7 -26.32 -7.89 -34.89
N LEU A 8 -27.35 -7.14 -34.52
CA LEU A 8 -27.40 -6.44 -33.23
C LEU A 8 -27.31 -7.41 -32.04
N LYS A 9 -28.00 -8.53 -32.08
CA LYS A 9 -27.93 -9.57 -31.04
C LYS A 9 -26.52 -10.17 -30.97
N GLY A 10 -25.88 -10.45 -32.10
CA GLY A 10 -24.53 -10.97 -32.16
C GLY A 10 -23.52 -10.01 -31.57
N ILE A 11 -23.61 -8.73 -31.91
CA ILE A 11 -22.73 -7.68 -31.37
C ILE A 11 -22.93 -7.54 -29.87
N LEU A 12 -24.17 -7.57 -29.39
CA LEU A 12 -24.48 -7.46 -27.97
C LEU A 12 -23.90 -8.63 -27.17
N VAL A 13 -23.98 -9.86 -27.68
CA VAL A 13 -23.39 -11.04 -27.03
C VAL A 13 -21.88 -10.94 -26.96
N VAL A 14 -21.23 -10.50 -28.03
CA VAL A 14 -19.76 -10.31 -28.07
C VAL A 14 -19.34 -9.23 -27.07
N LEU A 15 -20.05 -8.12 -27.03
CA LEU A 15 -19.78 -7.05 -26.06
C LEU A 15 -19.93 -7.52 -24.61
N LEU A 16 -20.95 -8.32 -24.31
CA LEU A 16 -21.16 -8.90 -22.99
C LEU A 16 -20.03 -9.87 -22.58
N LEU A 17 -19.54 -10.66 -23.52
CA LEU A 17 -18.43 -11.59 -23.27
C LEU A 17 -17.12 -10.82 -22.99
N ILE A 18 -16.83 -9.77 -23.73
CA ILE A 18 -15.64 -8.93 -23.55
C ILE A 18 -15.72 -8.20 -22.20
N THR A 19 -16.85 -7.55 -21.89
CA THR A 19 -17.05 -6.85 -20.62
C THR A 19 -16.99 -7.81 -19.43
N GLY A 20 -17.51 -9.03 -19.56
CA GLY A 20 -17.44 -10.03 -18.53
C GLY A 20 -15.99 -10.43 -18.19
N ARG A 21 -15.15 -10.63 -19.19
CA ARG A 21 -13.72 -10.96 -18.99
C ARG A 21 -12.93 -9.81 -18.35
N VAL A 22 -13.13 -8.59 -18.83
CA VAL A 22 -12.50 -7.40 -18.26
C VAL A 22 -12.96 -7.18 -16.83
N GLY A 23 -14.24 -7.38 -16.54
CA GLY A 23 -14.77 -7.28 -15.18
C GLY A 23 -14.17 -8.29 -14.22
N LEU A 24 -13.92 -9.54 -14.66
CA LEU A 24 -13.28 -10.56 -13.84
C LEU A 24 -11.83 -10.22 -13.49
N ILE A 25 -11.06 -9.71 -14.44
CA ILE A 25 -9.68 -9.29 -14.22
C ILE A 25 -9.64 -8.10 -13.25
N CYS A 26 -10.48 -7.08 -13.46
CA CYS A 26 -10.58 -5.92 -12.58
C CYS A 26 -11.01 -6.29 -11.16
N SER A 27 -11.90 -7.27 -11.00
CA SER A 27 -12.36 -7.68 -9.68
C SER A 27 -11.27 -8.41 -8.88
N LYS A 28 -10.39 -9.17 -9.52
CA LYS A 28 -9.24 -9.81 -8.84
C LYS A 28 -8.26 -8.77 -8.32
N GLU A 29 -7.88 -7.80 -9.14
CA GLU A 29 -7.01 -6.70 -8.74
C GLU A 29 -7.65 -5.85 -7.64
N TYR A 30 -8.94 -5.59 -7.73
CA TYR A 30 -9.68 -4.85 -6.72
C TYR A 30 -9.69 -5.58 -5.37
N ILE A 31 -9.93 -6.89 -5.36
CA ILE A 31 -9.94 -7.70 -4.15
C ILE A 31 -8.54 -7.73 -3.50
N GLU A 32 -7.47 -7.88 -4.28
CA GLU A 32 -6.11 -7.85 -3.76
C GLU A 32 -5.76 -6.47 -3.19
N SER A 33 -6.10 -5.40 -3.89
CA SER A 33 -5.89 -4.02 -3.42
C SER A 33 -6.62 -3.75 -2.12
N LYS A 34 -7.86 -4.21 -1.99
CA LYS A 34 -8.65 -4.08 -0.76
C LYS A 34 -8.09 -4.90 0.39
N ARG A 35 -7.59 -6.10 0.11
CA ARG A 35 -6.95 -6.95 1.12
C ARG A 35 -5.67 -6.30 1.66
N ILE A 36 -4.82 -5.80 0.79
CA ILE A 36 -3.58 -5.09 1.15
C ILE A 36 -3.91 -3.84 1.96
N GLU A 37 -4.87 -3.04 1.51
CA GLU A 37 -5.32 -1.85 2.22
C GLU A 37 -5.85 -2.19 3.62
N HIS A 38 -6.64 -3.26 3.74
CA HIS A 38 -7.16 -3.72 5.02
C HIS A 38 -6.03 -4.14 5.98
N ILE A 39 -5.02 -4.86 5.49
CA ILE A 39 -3.85 -5.26 6.28
C ILE A 39 -3.08 -4.03 6.75
N VAL A 40 -2.80 -3.09 5.85
CA VAL A 40 -2.02 -1.88 6.14
C VAL A 40 -2.75 -0.95 7.11
N LYS A 41 -4.08 -0.91 7.05
CA LYS A 41 -4.92 -0.12 7.97
C LYS A 41 -5.23 -0.83 9.29
N SER A 42 -4.83 -2.09 9.46
CA SER A 42 -5.08 -2.83 10.70
C SER A 42 -4.32 -2.19 11.88
N ASP A 43 -4.87 -2.36 13.09
CA ASP A 43 -4.25 -1.83 14.31
C ASP A 43 -2.86 -2.42 14.53
N GLU A 44 -2.68 -3.70 14.21
CA GLU A 44 -1.40 -4.39 14.33
C GLU A 44 -0.35 -3.77 13.41
N ALA A 45 -0.69 -3.54 12.13
CA ALA A 45 0.20 -2.89 11.17
C ALA A 45 0.52 -1.46 11.62
N LYS A 46 -0.47 -0.73 12.10
CA LYS A 46 -0.30 0.63 12.62
C LYS A 46 0.68 0.67 13.78
N GLN A 47 0.57 -0.24 14.73
CA GLN A 47 1.49 -0.32 15.87
C GLN A 47 2.92 -0.60 15.44
N VAL A 48 3.11 -1.50 14.48
CA VAL A 48 4.43 -1.86 13.96
C VAL A 48 5.05 -0.69 13.20
N ILE A 49 4.27 0.01 12.39
CA ILE A 49 4.72 1.18 11.64
C ILE A 49 5.10 2.32 12.59
N GLU A 50 4.27 2.60 13.58
CA GLU A 50 4.55 3.65 14.57
C GLU A 50 5.77 3.33 15.42
N LYS A 51 5.97 2.07 15.76
CA LYS A 51 7.17 1.61 16.45
C LYS A 51 8.42 1.88 15.61
N MET A 52 8.38 1.58 14.32
CA MET A 52 9.47 1.87 13.40
C MET A 52 9.76 3.38 13.33
N ILE A 53 8.73 4.21 13.27
CA ILE A 53 8.88 5.66 13.25
C ILE A 53 9.54 6.16 14.54
N ARG A 54 9.15 5.60 15.69
CA ARG A 54 9.77 5.95 16.98
C ARG A 54 11.20 5.47 17.12
N GLU A 55 11.60 4.44 16.40
CA GLU A 55 13.00 4.01 16.33
C GLU A 55 13.87 5.05 15.61
N GLU A 56 13.30 5.80 14.67
CA GLU A 56 13.99 6.91 13.98
C GLU A 56 13.97 8.21 14.80
N ASP A 57 12.90 8.46 15.54
CA ASP A 57 12.73 9.63 16.39
C ASP A 57 12.00 9.23 17.67
N ASP A 58 12.68 9.20 18.79
CA ASP A 58 12.15 8.74 20.09
C ASP A 58 10.88 9.45 20.50
N LYS A 59 10.75 10.72 20.13
CA LYS A 59 9.59 11.57 20.46
C LYS A 59 8.62 11.72 19.31
N ALA A 60 8.73 10.86 18.30
CA ALA A 60 7.84 10.88 17.14
C ALA A 60 6.39 10.83 17.55
N LEU A 61 5.54 11.52 16.78
CA LEU A 61 4.09 11.60 16.96
C LEU A 61 3.68 12.33 18.25
N THR A 62 4.61 13.08 18.85
CA THR A 62 4.35 13.96 19.96
C THR A 62 4.68 15.40 19.56
N SER A 63 4.27 16.37 20.36
CA SER A 63 4.54 17.79 20.13
C SER A 63 6.04 18.12 20.16
N GLU A 64 6.84 17.32 20.82
CA GLU A 64 8.30 17.51 20.97
C GLU A 64 9.10 16.78 19.88
N GLY A 65 8.47 15.88 19.13
CA GLY A 65 9.14 15.10 18.10
C GLY A 65 9.41 15.88 16.83
N LYS A 66 10.42 15.48 16.09
CA LYS A 66 10.73 15.99 14.75
C LYS A 66 9.75 15.45 13.73
N ILE A 67 9.36 14.17 13.88
CA ILE A 67 8.29 13.54 13.11
C ILE A 67 6.99 13.77 13.86
N LYS A 68 6.13 14.60 13.32
CA LYS A 68 4.85 14.95 13.98
C LYS A 68 3.68 14.15 13.46
N THR A 69 3.63 13.92 12.15
CA THR A 69 2.56 13.18 11.49
C THR A 69 3.13 12.27 10.41
N TYR A 70 2.35 11.27 10.06
CA TYR A 70 2.67 10.41 8.93
C TYR A 70 1.39 9.99 8.22
N LYS A 71 1.53 9.65 6.95
CA LYS A 71 0.45 9.02 6.19
C LYS A 71 1.04 8.02 5.22
N ILE A 72 0.27 6.98 4.91
CA ILE A 72 0.68 5.95 3.98
C ILE A 72 0.17 6.34 2.59
N ASP A 73 1.06 6.34 1.61
CA ASP A 73 0.69 6.54 0.21
C ASP A 73 0.20 5.21 -0.37
N PHE A 74 -1.11 5.01 -0.35
CA PHE A 74 -1.73 3.77 -0.81
C PHE A 74 -1.55 3.52 -2.30
N ASP A 75 -1.30 4.56 -3.09
CA ASP A 75 -1.01 4.42 -4.51
C ASP A 75 0.31 3.72 -4.78
N LYS A 76 1.24 3.79 -3.82
CA LYS A 76 2.56 3.17 -3.90
C LYS A 76 2.70 1.88 -3.08
N VAL A 77 1.66 1.50 -2.35
CA VAL A 77 1.64 0.23 -1.63
C VAL A 77 1.54 -0.91 -2.63
N LYS A 78 2.50 -1.82 -2.62
CA LYS A 78 2.59 -2.91 -3.58
C LYS A 78 2.95 -4.21 -2.88
N ARG A 79 2.40 -5.31 -3.41
CA ARG A 79 2.83 -6.64 -3.02
C ARG A 79 4.16 -6.96 -3.69
N ASN A 80 5.07 -7.59 -2.96
CA ASN A 80 6.35 -8.04 -3.53
C ASN A 80 6.09 -9.09 -4.63
N PRO A 81 6.53 -8.85 -5.88
CA PRO A 81 6.32 -9.79 -6.98
C PRO A 81 7.09 -11.10 -6.82
N MET A 82 8.09 -11.16 -5.95
CA MET A 82 8.89 -12.35 -5.69
C MET A 82 8.16 -13.39 -4.84
N GLY A 83 6.92 -13.12 -4.46
CA GLY A 83 6.11 -14.03 -3.66
C GLY A 83 6.22 -13.75 -2.17
N GLY A 84 5.40 -14.44 -1.36
CA GLY A 84 5.31 -14.22 0.07
C GLY A 84 4.34 -13.10 0.45
N ILE A 85 4.30 -12.77 1.74
CA ILE A 85 3.38 -11.80 2.32
C ILE A 85 4.13 -10.47 2.58
N ASN A 86 5.07 -10.13 1.71
CA ASN A 86 5.80 -8.88 1.81
C ASN A 86 5.04 -7.77 1.09
N ILE A 87 4.65 -6.76 1.84
CA ILE A 87 3.94 -5.59 1.32
C ILE A 87 4.89 -4.41 1.41
N TYR A 88 5.16 -3.77 0.27
CA TYR A 88 5.94 -2.54 0.23
C TYR A 88 5.07 -1.38 0.70
N ILE A 89 5.56 -0.62 1.68
CA ILE A 89 4.87 0.53 2.26
C ILE A 89 5.69 1.78 2.02
N TYR A 90 5.03 2.83 1.57
CA TYR A 90 5.60 4.13 1.34
C TYR A 90 4.94 5.14 2.28
N ILE A 91 5.71 5.71 3.20
CA ILE A 91 5.20 6.58 4.26
C ILE A 91 5.68 8.01 4.03
N ILE A 92 4.73 8.93 3.95
CA ILE A 92 5.00 10.36 3.81
C ILE A 92 4.98 10.98 5.22
N ILE A 93 6.05 11.67 5.57
CA ILE A 93 6.24 12.25 6.90
C ILE A 93 5.94 13.75 6.88
N ASN A 94 5.22 14.23 7.88
CA ASN A 94 4.87 15.64 8.08
C ASN A 94 4.22 16.30 6.86
N ASP A 95 3.41 15.53 6.12
CA ASP A 95 2.74 15.98 4.89
C ASP A 95 3.70 16.52 3.82
N ASP A 96 4.99 16.21 3.90
CA ASP A 96 6.00 16.64 2.94
C ASP A 96 6.37 15.48 2.01
N PRO A 97 6.04 15.57 0.70
CA PRO A 97 6.32 14.49 -0.26
C PRO A 97 7.82 14.16 -0.41
N GLU A 98 8.70 15.05 0.00
CA GLU A 98 10.14 14.82 -0.03
C GLU A 98 10.67 14.11 1.22
N MET A 99 9.86 14.05 2.29
CA MET A 99 10.19 13.33 3.52
C MET A 99 9.48 11.98 3.52
N VAL A 100 10.22 10.94 3.17
CA VAL A 100 9.67 9.61 2.95
C VAL A 100 10.46 8.58 3.75
N LEU A 101 9.72 7.67 4.35
CA LEU A 101 10.24 6.47 4.98
C LEU A 101 9.56 5.27 4.31
N ASP A 102 10.33 4.38 3.71
CA ASP A 102 9.79 3.20 3.07
C ASP A 102 10.31 1.92 3.74
N THR A 103 9.50 0.88 3.69
CA THR A 103 9.84 -0.41 4.26
C THR A 103 8.95 -1.50 3.67
N THR A 104 9.18 -2.72 4.09
CA THR A 104 8.28 -3.84 3.79
C THR A 104 7.60 -4.30 5.07
N LEU A 105 6.34 -4.64 4.97
CA LEU A 105 5.57 -5.26 6.04
C LEU A 105 5.42 -6.75 5.73
N HIS A 106 5.83 -7.61 6.65
CA HIS A 106 5.76 -9.05 6.47
C HIS A 106 5.41 -9.75 7.78
N LYS A 107 4.95 -10.98 7.69
CA LYS A 107 4.69 -11.77 8.89
C LYS A 107 5.99 -12.40 9.40
N SER A 108 6.15 -12.38 10.71
CA SER A 108 7.26 -13.06 11.37
C SER A 108 7.24 -14.57 11.09
N THR A 109 8.41 -15.16 10.90
CA THR A 109 8.56 -16.61 10.72
C THR A 109 8.26 -17.40 11.99
N ARG A 110 8.26 -16.75 13.15
CA ARG A 110 8.05 -17.38 14.45
C ARG A 110 6.67 -17.11 15.05
N GLY A 111 5.78 -16.43 14.35
CA GLY A 111 4.46 -16.11 14.84
C GLY A 111 3.60 -15.43 13.78
N ASP A 112 2.37 -15.09 14.16
CA ASP A 112 1.42 -14.44 13.29
C ASP A 112 1.50 -12.91 13.32
N LYS A 113 2.54 -12.36 13.93
CA LYS A 113 2.72 -10.91 14.07
C LYS A 113 3.42 -10.31 12.87
N TYR A 114 3.02 -9.10 12.50
CA TYR A 114 3.67 -8.35 11.44
C TYR A 114 4.94 -7.68 11.94
N GLU A 115 5.94 -7.62 11.07
CA GLU A 115 7.22 -6.97 11.30
C GLU A 115 7.57 -6.11 10.08
N THR A 116 8.39 -5.09 10.31
CA THR A 116 8.97 -4.29 9.22
C THR A 116 10.34 -4.82 8.86
N GLY A 117 10.66 -4.80 7.55
CA GLY A 117 11.98 -5.18 7.05
C GLY A 117 12.96 -4.00 7.03
N ALA A 118 13.94 -4.09 6.15
CA ALA A 118 14.87 -3.01 5.91
C ALA A 118 14.12 -1.74 5.49
N ARG A 119 14.58 -0.60 5.95
CA ARG A 119 13.92 0.67 5.69
C ARG A 119 14.79 1.60 4.86
N GLY A 120 14.14 2.34 3.95
CA GLY A 120 14.76 3.44 3.24
C GLY A 120 14.29 4.76 3.82
N ILE A 121 15.18 5.73 3.86
CA ILE A 121 14.89 7.06 4.37
C ILE A 121 15.33 8.09 3.33
N SER A 122 14.44 9.05 3.01
CA SER A 122 14.79 10.09 2.05
C SER A 122 15.84 11.07 2.63
N PRO A 123 16.66 11.71 1.79
CA PRO A 123 17.69 12.63 2.28
C PRO A 123 17.15 13.76 3.15
N LYS A 124 15.99 14.30 2.79
CA LYS A 124 15.36 15.38 3.56
C LYS A 124 14.91 14.93 4.94
N LEU A 125 14.33 13.73 5.03
CA LEU A 125 13.93 13.15 6.31
C LEU A 125 15.15 12.77 7.17
N ASP A 126 16.16 12.20 6.55
CA ASP A 126 17.42 11.87 7.22
C ASP A 126 18.06 13.11 7.86
N LYS A 127 18.06 14.20 7.12
CA LYS A 127 18.54 15.51 7.61
C LYS A 127 17.72 16.02 8.78
N LEU A 128 16.40 15.86 8.74
CA LEU A 128 15.53 16.31 9.82
C LEU A 128 15.80 15.52 11.11
N VAL A 129 15.97 14.23 11.02
CA VAL A 129 16.07 13.33 12.20
C VAL A 129 17.51 13.22 12.70
N TYR A 130 18.49 13.10 11.82
CA TYR A 130 19.89 12.83 12.14
C TYR A 130 20.84 13.98 11.79
N GLY A 131 20.41 14.95 11.00
CA GLY A 131 21.21 16.09 10.61
C GLY A 131 21.32 17.15 11.70
N GLU A 132 22.42 17.86 11.68
CA GLU A 132 22.63 19.02 12.53
C GLU A 132 22.19 20.31 11.84
#